data_56da7011a52dc0b7a8e509e2130782a3
#
_entry.id   56da7011a52dc0b7a8e509e2130782a3
#
_cell.length_a   1.000
_cell.length_b   1.000
_cell.length_c   1.000
_cell.angle_alpha   90.00
_cell.angle_beta   90.00
_cell.angle_gamma   90.00
#
_symmetry.space_group_name_H-M   'P 1'
#
loop_
_entity.id
_entity.type
_entity.pdbx_description
1 polymer ?
#
loop_
_entity_poly.entity_id
_entity_poly.type
_entity_poly.pdbx_seq_one_letter_code
_entity_poly.pdbx_strand_id
1 'polypeptide(L)'
;MIIEYNKDIRGVYIVTTSQYPLMVRAEPNTDGEVIAEIPKNGKCICLGCYSGEWYAVTYEHNGIISTGFSNKNYLRRDYKI
;
A
#
# COMPACT_ATOMS: atom_id res chain seq x y z
N MET A 1 -7.27 -1.68 -16.93
CA MET A 1 -7.00 -1.90 -15.50
C MET A 1 -8.31 -2.19 -14.80
N ILE A 2 -8.37 -3.30 -14.08
CA ILE A 2 -9.58 -3.70 -13.37
C ILE A 2 -9.34 -3.51 -11.88
N ILE A 3 -10.18 -2.70 -11.25
CA ILE A 3 -10.10 -2.45 -9.81
C ILE A 3 -11.29 -3.14 -9.17
N GLU A 4 -11.01 -3.98 -8.17
CA GLU A 4 -12.02 -4.68 -7.41
C GLU A 4 -12.06 -4.13 -5.99
N TYR A 5 -13.10 -4.49 -5.25
CA TYR A 5 -13.26 -4.04 -3.88
C TYR A 5 -13.57 -5.22 -2.97
N ASN A 6 -12.89 -5.27 -1.84
CA ASN A 6 -13.16 -6.27 -0.80
C ASN A 6 -13.01 -5.56 0.55
N LYS A 7 -14.13 -5.40 1.26
CA LYS A 7 -14.12 -4.71 2.56
C LYS A 7 -13.22 -5.42 3.58
N ASP A 8 -12.98 -6.70 3.41
CA ASP A 8 -12.22 -7.49 4.39
C ASP A 8 -10.73 -7.15 4.37
N ILE A 9 -10.23 -6.53 3.31
CA ILE A 9 -8.84 -6.11 3.26
C ILE A 9 -8.63 -4.67 3.73
N ARG A 10 -9.69 -3.95 4.06
CA ARG A 10 -9.55 -2.58 4.58
C ARG A 10 -8.87 -2.60 5.93
N GLY A 11 -7.99 -1.66 6.15
CA GLY A 11 -7.37 -1.51 7.46
C GLY A 11 -5.92 -1.06 7.38
N VAL A 12 -5.26 -1.11 8.51
CA VAL A 12 -3.87 -0.67 8.65
C VAL A 12 -2.94 -1.84 8.35
N TYR A 13 -1.89 -1.56 7.58
CA TYR A 13 -0.88 -2.55 7.21
C TYR A 13 0.51 -2.03 7.56
N ILE A 14 1.40 -2.98 7.85
CA ILE A 14 2.80 -2.69 8.14
C ILE A 14 3.64 -3.18 6.98
N VAL A 15 4.60 -2.35 6.56
CA VAL A 15 5.53 -2.72 5.49
C VAL A 15 6.56 -3.71 6.01
N THR A 16 6.68 -4.84 5.31
CA THR A 16 7.55 -5.96 5.72
C THR A 16 8.68 -6.21 4.73
N THR A 17 9.10 -5.21 3.99
CA THR A 17 10.26 -5.34 3.10
C THR A 17 11.52 -5.62 3.92
N SER A 18 12.54 -6.23 3.29
CA SER A 18 13.75 -6.58 4.01
C SER A 18 14.77 -5.44 4.03
N GLN A 19 15.01 -4.78 2.90
CA GLN A 19 16.05 -3.74 2.78
C GLN A 19 15.53 -2.42 2.24
N TYR A 20 14.63 -2.48 1.28
CA TYR A 20 14.22 -1.29 0.54
C TYR A 20 12.83 -0.87 0.96
N PRO A 21 12.51 0.43 0.83
CA PRO A 21 11.14 0.88 1.11
C PRO A 21 10.15 0.27 0.11
N LEU A 22 8.89 0.21 0.52
CA LEU A 22 7.83 -0.24 -0.37
C LEU A 22 7.35 0.95 -1.19
N MET A 23 7.29 0.78 -2.50
CA MET A 23 6.85 1.84 -3.40
C MET A 23 5.33 1.94 -3.42
N VAL A 24 4.84 3.18 -3.36
CA VAL A 24 3.45 3.51 -3.66
C VAL A 24 3.44 4.05 -5.07
N ARG A 25 2.72 3.37 -5.97
CA ARG A 25 2.73 3.71 -7.40
C ARG A 25 1.39 4.24 -7.85
N ALA A 26 1.42 5.04 -8.90
CA ALA A 26 0.20 5.61 -9.47
C ALA A 26 -0.68 4.55 -10.12
N GLU A 27 -0.10 3.41 -10.52
CA GLU A 27 -0.81 2.33 -11.17
C GLU A 27 -0.47 1.00 -10.49
N PRO A 28 -1.35 -0.01 -10.58
CA PRO A 28 -1.13 -1.29 -9.90
C PRO A 28 -0.22 -2.21 -10.70
N ASN A 29 1.01 -1.78 -10.95
CA ASN A 29 2.03 -2.58 -11.62
C ASN A 29 3.40 -1.95 -11.37
N THR A 30 4.45 -2.70 -11.72
CA THR A 30 5.82 -2.27 -11.45
C THR A 30 6.30 -1.16 -12.39
N ASP A 31 5.56 -0.86 -13.45
CA ASP A 31 5.89 0.22 -14.36
C ASP A 31 5.22 1.54 -13.96
N GLY A 32 4.33 1.49 -12.98
CA GLY A 32 3.64 2.69 -12.52
C GLY A 32 4.60 3.68 -11.87
N GLU A 33 4.30 4.97 -12.06
CA GLU A 33 5.10 6.03 -11.47
C GLU A 33 5.14 5.90 -9.94
N VAL A 34 6.33 6.01 -9.35
CA VAL A 34 6.47 5.99 -7.90
C VAL A 34 6.10 7.36 -7.36
N ILE A 35 5.07 7.40 -6.52
CA ILE A 35 4.60 8.66 -5.93
C ILE A 35 4.97 8.79 -4.46
N ALA A 36 5.33 7.70 -3.81
CA ALA A 36 5.80 7.73 -2.42
C ALA A 36 6.55 6.44 -2.10
N GLU A 37 7.32 6.47 -1.02
CA GLU A 37 8.06 5.31 -0.52
C GLU A 37 7.77 5.15 0.95
N ILE A 38 7.35 3.94 1.35
CA ILE A 38 7.05 3.65 2.75
C ILE A 38 8.22 2.84 3.31
N PRO A 39 8.92 3.35 4.33
CA PRO A 39 10.06 2.63 4.87
C PRO A 39 9.62 1.34 5.56
N LYS A 40 10.57 0.41 5.70
CA LYS A 40 10.34 -0.82 6.45
C LYS A 40 9.74 -0.49 7.81
N ASN A 41 8.74 -1.25 8.21
CA ASN A 41 7.97 -1.07 9.44
C ASN A 41 7.07 0.16 9.43
N GLY A 42 7.06 0.92 8.35
CA GLY A 42 6.09 2.00 8.19
C GLY A 42 4.70 1.45 8.01
N LYS A 43 3.70 2.30 8.21
CA LYS A 43 2.30 1.88 8.16
C LYS A 43 1.55 2.64 7.08
N CYS A 44 0.59 1.96 6.49
CA CYS A 44 -0.32 2.59 5.53
C CYS A 44 -1.71 2.02 5.75
N ILE A 45 -2.69 2.62 5.09
CA ILE A 45 -4.08 2.19 5.19
C ILE A 45 -4.52 1.66 3.83
N CYS A 46 -5.00 0.42 3.81
CA CYS A 46 -5.62 -0.13 2.61
C CYS A 46 -7.07 0.30 2.56
N LEU A 47 -7.48 0.82 1.41
CA LEU A 47 -8.83 1.37 1.22
C LEU A 47 -9.86 0.30 0.84
N GLY A 48 -9.41 -0.95 0.64
CA GLY A 48 -10.30 -2.04 0.23
C GLY A 48 -10.32 -2.29 -1.26
N CYS A 49 -9.76 -1.39 -2.05
CA CYS A 49 -9.67 -1.57 -3.50
C CYS A 49 -8.37 -2.26 -3.85
N TYR A 50 -8.41 -3.11 -4.87
CA TYR A 50 -7.22 -3.84 -5.29
C TYR A 50 -7.32 -4.24 -6.75
N SER A 51 -6.17 -4.55 -7.33
CA SER A 51 -6.08 -5.11 -8.67
C SER A 51 -5.00 -6.18 -8.61
N GLY A 52 -5.40 -7.46 -8.71
CA GLY A 52 -4.47 -8.56 -8.54
C GLY A 52 -3.79 -8.51 -7.19
N GLU A 53 -2.47 -8.44 -7.20
CA GLU A 53 -1.67 -8.41 -5.97
C GLU A 53 -1.39 -6.98 -5.49
N TRP A 54 -2.05 -5.99 -6.05
CA TRP A 54 -1.80 -4.58 -5.74
C TRP A 54 -2.97 -4.01 -4.95
N TYR A 55 -2.67 -3.53 -3.75
CA TYR A 55 -3.65 -2.90 -2.87
C TYR A 55 -3.61 -1.39 -3.06
N ALA A 56 -4.79 -0.78 -3.10
CA ALA A 56 -4.90 0.69 -3.05
C ALA A 56 -4.66 1.11 -1.61
N VAL A 57 -3.65 1.94 -1.40
CA VAL A 57 -3.24 2.36 -0.06
C VAL A 57 -3.12 3.87 0.03
N THR A 58 -3.29 4.37 1.24
CA THR A 58 -3.04 5.77 1.59
C THR A 58 -1.91 5.79 2.61
N TYR A 59 -0.93 6.65 2.36
CA TYR A 59 0.24 6.79 3.23
C TYR A 59 0.46 8.25 3.56
N GLU A 60 0.57 8.55 4.84
CA GLU A 60 0.85 9.90 5.30
C GLU A 60 2.25 10.01 5.85
N HIS A 61 2.97 11.06 5.45
CA HIS A 61 4.30 11.35 5.96
C HIS A 61 4.47 12.85 6.05
N ASN A 62 4.74 13.35 7.26
CA ASN A 62 4.94 14.79 7.50
C ASN A 62 3.78 15.63 6.99
N GLY A 63 2.56 15.15 7.16
CA GLY A 63 1.36 15.88 6.74
C GLY A 63 1.02 15.74 5.27
N ILE A 64 1.85 15.04 4.49
CA ILE A 64 1.59 14.83 3.07
C ILE A 64 0.97 13.44 2.90
N ILE A 65 -0.20 13.40 2.27
CA ILE A 65 -0.92 12.16 2.03
C ILE A 65 -0.74 11.74 0.58
N SER A 66 -0.27 10.51 0.38
CA SER A 66 -0.11 9.92 -0.95
C SER A 66 -1.05 8.73 -1.06
N THR A 67 -1.79 8.64 -2.16
CA THR A 67 -2.70 7.53 -2.41
C THR A 67 -2.31 6.88 -3.73
N GLY A 68 -2.16 5.57 -3.70
CA GLY A 68 -1.75 4.81 -4.88
C GLY A 68 -1.79 3.33 -4.59
N PHE A 69 -0.96 2.57 -5.28
CA PHE A 69 -0.98 1.11 -5.20
C PHE A 69 0.36 0.58 -4.71
N SER A 70 0.29 -0.41 -3.82
CA SER A 70 1.48 -1.11 -3.32
C SER A 70 1.25 -2.61 -3.38
N ASN A 71 2.33 -3.36 -3.58
CA ASN A 71 2.26 -4.81 -3.71
C ASN A 71 1.95 -5.43 -2.34
N LYS A 72 0.87 -6.20 -2.28
CA LYS A 72 0.40 -6.80 -1.02
C LYS A 72 1.38 -7.79 -0.41
N ASN A 73 2.28 -8.33 -1.21
CA ASN A 73 3.24 -9.34 -0.71
C ASN A 73 4.23 -8.74 0.29
N TYR A 74 4.33 -7.43 0.35
CA TYR A 74 5.21 -6.72 1.28
C TYR A 74 4.42 -5.99 2.35
N LEU A 75 3.15 -6.39 2.55
CA LEU A 75 2.27 -5.78 3.54
C LEU A 75 1.73 -6.86 4.46
N ARG A 76 1.72 -6.59 5.76
CA ARG A 76 1.13 -7.47 6.75
C ARG A 76 0.06 -6.70 7.50
N ARG A 77 -1.12 -7.30 7.65
CA ARG A 77 -2.20 -6.66 8.38
C ARG A 77 -1.78 -6.38 9.82
N ASP A 78 -2.02 -5.16 10.25
CA ASP A 78 -1.80 -4.77 11.64
C ASP A 78 -3.12 -4.91 12.39
N TYR A 79 -3.21 -5.98 13.20
CA TYR A 79 -4.41 -6.24 13.97
C TYR A 79 -4.34 -5.61 15.36
N LYS A 80 -3.32 -4.84 15.62
CA LYS A 80 -3.17 -4.21 16.93
C LYS A 80 -4.29 -3.20 17.14
N ILE A 81 -4.90 -3.29 18.29
CA ILE A 81 -6.02 -2.43 18.67
C ILE A 81 -5.53 -1.43 19.71
#